data_add2e1f5e6dd0490f64e62ec14c11955
#
_entry.id   add2e1f5e6dd0490f64e62ec14c11955
#
_cell.length_a   1.000
_cell.length_b   1.000
_cell.length_c   1.000
_cell.angle_alpha   90.00
_cell.angle_beta   90.00
_cell.angle_gamma   90.00
#
_symmetry.space_group_name_H-M   'P 1'
#
loop_
_entity.id
_entity.type
_entity.pdbx_description
1 polymer ?
#
loop_
_entity_poly.entity_id
_entity_poly.type
_entity_poly.pdbx_seq_one_letter_code
_entity_poly.pdbx_strand_id
1 'polypeptide(L)'
;MKNKLMLLTAASAFSMAGIAADYTNIVLINLDDVGYGDFSFNGAYGYTTPNIDKMAAEGVRFTHFLAGQPISGASRAGLLTGCYPNRIGFAGAPGPDSNYGIHPDEMTIAEVLKQKGYSTAIFGKWHLGSQKEFLPLQNGF
;
A
#
# COMPACT_ATOMS: atom_id res chain seq x y z
N MET A 1 0.67 42.00 -62.40
CA MET A 1 -0.32 41.64 -61.39
C MET A 1 0.15 40.33 -60.77
N LYS A 2 0.65 40.36 -59.53
CA LYS A 2 1.22 39.20 -58.86
C LYS A 2 0.19 38.64 -57.87
N ASN A 3 -0.36 37.45 -58.17
CA ASN A 3 -1.28 36.76 -57.29
C ASN A 3 -0.47 36.13 -56.13
N LYS A 4 -0.72 36.61 -54.91
CA LYS A 4 -0.23 35.96 -53.69
C LYS A 4 -1.25 34.88 -53.29
N LEU A 5 -0.84 33.63 -53.41
CA LEU A 5 -1.57 32.47 -52.88
C LEU A 5 -1.30 32.41 -51.37
N MET A 6 -2.30 32.72 -50.57
CA MET A 6 -2.26 32.52 -49.11
C MET A 6 -2.52 31.05 -48.81
N LEU A 7 -1.51 30.34 -48.33
CA LEU A 7 -1.66 29.00 -47.76
C LEU A 7 -2.21 29.15 -46.34
N LEU A 8 -3.43 28.79 -46.11
CA LEU A 8 -4.01 28.63 -44.77
C LEU A 8 -3.58 27.23 -44.24
N THR A 9 -2.63 27.18 -43.35
CA THR A 9 -2.32 25.99 -42.59
C THR A 9 -3.29 25.93 -41.40
N ALA A 10 -4.30 25.07 -41.51
CA ALA A 10 -5.14 24.71 -40.36
C ALA A 10 -4.34 23.80 -39.43
N ALA A 11 -3.89 24.36 -38.32
CA ALA A 11 -3.33 23.56 -37.20
C ALA A 11 -4.53 22.91 -36.48
N SER A 12 -4.80 21.66 -36.78
CA SER A 12 -5.73 20.83 -36.00
C SER A 12 -5.05 20.50 -34.65
N ALA A 13 -5.43 21.23 -33.61
CA ALA A 13 -5.13 20.85 -32.23
C ALA A 13 -5.89 19.57 -31.91
N PHE A 14 -5.23 18.44 -32.01
CA PHE A 14 -5.73 17.17 -31.43
C PHE A 14 -5.66 17.34 -29.92
N SER A 15 -6.79 17.68 -29.30
CA SER A 15 -6.99 17.50 -27.86
C SER A 15 -6.94 16.00 -27.59
N MET A 16 -5.81 15.48 -27.14
CA MET A 16 -5.80 14.20 -26.48
C MET A 16 -6.57 14.37 -25.17
N ALA A 17 -7.88 14.14 -25.22
CA ALA A 17 -8.64 13.84 -24.02
C ALA A 17 -8.02 12.57 -23.46
N GLY A 18 -7.15 12.72 -22.45
CA GLY A 18 -6.65 11.60 -21.70
C GLY A 18 -7.87 10.90 -21.12
N ILE A 19 -8.08 9.66 -21.51
CA ILE A 19 -9.03 8.79 -20.80
C ILE A 19 -8.46 8.69 -19.39
N ALA A 20 -9.04 9.42 -18.44
CA ALA A 20 -8.74 9.25 -17.04
C ALA A 20 -9.07 7.79 -16.73
N ALA A 21 -8.04 6.99 -16.49
CA ALA A 21 -8.27 5.64 -16.03
C ALA A 21 -9.00 5.76 -14.69
N ASP A 22 -10.18 5.12 -14.58
CA ASP A 22 -10.94 5.06 -13.33
C ASP A 22 -10.15 4.18 -12.34
N TYR A 23 -9.21 4.80 -11.62
CA TYR A 23 -8.47 4.13 -10.58
C TYR A 23 -9.32 4.03 -9.32
N THR A 24 -9.60 2.81 -8.90
CA THR A 24 -10.21 2.57 -7.58
C THR A 24 -9.21 2.94 -6.49
N ASN A 25 -9.59 3.80 -5.55
CA ASN A 25 -8.77 4.11 -4.38
C ASN A 25 -8.61 2.89 -3.49
N ILE A 26 -7.40 2.69 -2.96
CA ILE A 26 -7.05 1.58 -2.10
C ILE A 26 -6.66 2.13 -0.73
N VAL A 27 -7.35 1.69 0.32
CA VAL A 27 -7.03 2.00 1.72
C VAL A 27 -6.69 0.70 2.43
N LEU A 28 -5.43 0.53 2.83
CA LEU A 28 -4.96 -0.60 3.61
C LEU A 28 -4.86 -0.19 5.08
N ILE A 29 -5.68 -0.79 5.95
CA ILE A 29 -5.68 -0.55 7.39
C ILE A 29 -5.07 -1.77 8.09
N ASN A 30 -3.86 -1.61 8.63
CA ASN A 30 -3.19 -2.64 9.41
C ASN A 30 -3.27 -2.31 10.89
N LEU A 31 -3.92 -3.17 11.65
CA LEU A 31 -4.09 -3.04 13.09
C LEU A 31 -3.03 -3.91 13.80
N ASP A 32 -2.20 -3.26 14.62
CA ASP A 32 -1.13 -3.92 15.38
C ASP A 32 -1.70 -4.44 16.71
N ASP A 33 -1.28 -5.64 17.11
CA ASP A 33 -1.68 -6.27 18.38
C ASP A 33 -3.21 -6.43 18.57
N VAL A 34 -3.98 -6.57 17.49
CA VAL A 34 -5.42 -6.84 17.53
C VAL A 34 -5.66 -8.33 17.31
N GLY A 35 -6.31 -8.96 18.27
CA GLY A 35 -6.65 -10.38 18.23
C GLY A 35 -7.94 -10.67 17.43
N TYR A 36 -8.13 -11.93 17.09
CA TYR A 36 -9.32 -12.38 16.35
C TYR A 36 -10.64 -12.05 17.08
N GLY A 37 -10.66 -12.12 18.41
CA GLY A 37 -11.81 -11.82 19.24
C GLY A 37 -12.02 -10.36 19.60
N ASP A 38 -11.22 -9.43 19.05
CA ASP A 38 -11.27 -8.00 19.42
C ASP A 38 -12.27 -7.19 18.60
N PHE A 39 -13.06 -7.83 17.74
CA PHE A 39 -14.15 -7.19 17.00
C PHE A 39 -15.50 -7.77 17.43
N SER A 40 -16.54 -6.92 17.55
CA SER A 40 -17.86 -7.38 18.00
C SER A 40 -18.47 -8.43 17.08
N PHE A 41 -18.22 -8.37 15.77
CA PHE A 41 -18.66 -9.41 14.83
C PHE A 41 -17.95 -10.77 15.03
N ASN A 42 -16.86 -10.81 15.80
CA ASN A 42 -16.13 -12.03 16.20
C ASN A 42 -16.32 -12.37 17.70
N GLY A 43 -17.21 -11.64 18.40
CA GLY A 43 -17.58 -11.93 19.79
C GLY A 43 -16.80 -11.15 20.84
N ALA A 44 -16.26 -9.98 20.52
CA ALA A 44 -15.66 -9.08 21.52
C ALA A 44 -16.62 -8.82 22.68
N TYR A 45 -16.09 -8.86 23.91
CA TYR A 45 -16.86 -8.68 25.11
C TYR A 45 -16.59 -7.32 25.74
N GLY A 46 -17.66 -6.63 26.17
CA GLY A 46 -17.57 -5.38 26.92
C GLY A 46 -17.46 -4.09 26.08
N TYR A 47 -17.38 -4.20 24.76
CA TYR A 47 -17.41 -3.06 23.84
C TYR A 47 -17.92 -3.48 22.44
N THR A 48 -18.19 -2.50 21.57
CA THR A 48 -18.64 -2.75 20.19
C THR A 48 -17.76 -2.03 19.18
N THR A 49 -17.69 -2.59 17.97
CA THR A 49 -16.90 -2.04 16.85
C THR A 49 -17.78 -1.75 15.62
N PRO A 50 -18.79 -0.87 15.73
CA PRO A 50 -19.89 -0.79 14.76
C PRO A 50 -19.44 -0.44 13.34
N ASN A 51 -18.40 0.38 13.17
CA ASN A 51 -17.90 0.75 11.84
C ASN A 51 -17.19 -0.43 11.16
N ILE A 52 -16.39 -1.19 11.90
CA ILE A 52 -15.70 -2.37 11.39
C ILE A 52 -16.71 -3.51 11.15
N ASP A 53 -17.70 -3.65 12.05
CA ASP A 53 -18.80 -4.62 11.88
C ASP A 53 -19.59 -4.34 10.58
N LYS A 54 -19.85 -3.06 10.29
CA LYS A 54 -20.49 -2.65 9.04
C LYS A 54 -19.64 -3.02 7.84
N MET A 55 -18.33 -2.71 7.85
CA MET A 55 -17.41 -3.11 6.78
C MET A 55 -17.39 -4.64 6.59
N ALA A 56 -17.41 -5.40 7.68
CA ALA A 56 -17.43 -6.85 7.65
C ALA A 56 -18.74 -7.43 7.08
N ALA A 57 -19.86 -6.73 7.28
CA ALA A 57 -21.17 -7.12 6.75
C ALA A 57 -21.34 -6.77 5.26
N GLU A 58 -20.73 -5.68 4.81
CA GLU A 58 -20.82 -5.18 3.43
C GLU A 58 -19.72 -5.74 2.50
N GLY A 59 -18.64 -6.27 3.07
CA GLY A 59 -17.47 -6.76 2.36
C GLY A 59 -17.25 -8.26 2.44
N VAL A 60 -16.03 -8.69 2.17
CA VAL A 60 -15.61 -10.10 2.27
C VAL A 60 -14.80 -10.32 3.54
N ARG A 61 -15.17 -11.29 4.34
CA ARG A 61 -14.45 -11.72 5.54
C ARG A 61 -13.63 -12.97 5.26
N PHE A 62 -12.33 -12.89 5.48
CA PHE A 62 -11.44 -14.04 5.42
C PHE A 62 -11.29 -14.64 6.82
N THR A 63 -11.94 -15.75 7.09
CA THR A 63 -11.96 -16.41 8.43
C THR A 63 -10.66 -17.14 8.75
N HIS A 64 -9.82 -17.41 7.76
CA HIS A 64 -8.55 -18.13 7.91
C HIS A 64 -7.37 -17.33 7.33
N PHE A 65 -7.43 -16.01 7.37
CA PHE A 65 -6.30 -15.16 6.99
C PHE A 65 -5.34 -15.07 8.18
N LEU A 66 -4.10 -15.50 7.95
CA LEU A 66 -3.04 -15.51 8.96
C LEU A 66 -1.92 -14.54 8.57
N ALA A 67 -1.39 -13.80 9.55
CA ALA A 67 -0.17 -13.04 9.37
C ALA A 67 1.01 -13.98 9.10
N GLY A 68 1.95 -13.56 8.26
CA GLY A 68 3.11 -14.37 7.89
C GLY A 68 4.05 -14.69 9.06
N GLN A 69 4.00 -13.87 10.11
CA GLN A 69 4.77 -14.07 11.35
C GLN A 69 4.06 -13.38 12.54
N PRO A 70 4.23 -13.86 13.78
CA PRO A 70 3.60 -13.28 14.97
C PRO A 70 4.38 -12.09 15.54
N ILE A 71 5.22 -11.43 14.74
CA ILE A 71 6.03 -10.28 15.16
C ILE A 71 5.83 -9.11 14.20
N SER A 72 5.70 -7.91 14.74
CA SER A 72 5.26 -6.71 14.04
C SER A 72 6.08 -6.39 12.78
N GLY A 73 7.42 -6.34 12.87
CA GLY A 73 8.28 -6.05 11.72
C GLY A 73 8.09 -7.06 10.59
N ALA A 74 8.26 -8.34 10.91
CA ALA A 74 8.14 -9.40 9.92
C ALA A 74 6.74 -9.52 9.30
N SER A 75 5.65 -9.38 10.10
CA SER A 75 4.29 -9.40 9.56
C SER A 75 4.03 -8.25 8.59
N ARG A 76 4.56 -7.05 8.88
CA ARG A 76 4.48 -5.89 7.99
C ARG A 76 5.30 -6.07 6.72
N ALA A 77 6.49 -6.65 6.81
CA ALA A 77 7.29 -6.99 5.64
C ALA A 77 6.51 -7.94 4.71
N GLY A 78 5.93 -8.99 5.27
CA GLY A 78 5.10 -9.91 4.49
C GLY A 78 3.87 -9.26 3.87
N LEU A 79 3.18 -8.37 4.60
CA LEU A 79 2.02 -7.63 4.10
C LEU A 79 2.37 -6.72 2.92
N LEU A 80 3.48 -5.99 3.02
CA LEU A 80 3.85 -5.00 2.01
C LEU A 80 4.52 -5.61 0.78
N THR A 81 5.20 -6.75 0.90
CA THR A 81 5.90 -7.41 -0.20
C THR A 81 5.11 -8.55 -0.82
N GLY A 82 4.09 -9.07 -0.13
CA GLY A 82 3.38 -10.29 -0.53
C GLY A 82 4.22 -11.56 -0.41
N CYS A 83 5.37 -11.50 0.26
CA CYS A 83 6.30 -12.61 0.44
C CYS A 83 6.33 -13.10 1.89
N TYR A 84 6.60 -14.39 2.10
CA TYR A 84 6.89 -14.87 3.45
C TYR A 84 8.13 -14.17 4.01
N PRO A 85 8.06 -13.58 5.22
CA PRO A 85 9.14 -12.77 5.78
C PRO A 85 10.49 -13.49 5.84
N ASN A 86 10.51 -14.78 6.18
CA ASN A 86 11.73 -15.58 6.19
C ASN A 86 12.36 -15.76 4.81
N ARG A 87 11.54 -15.73 3.74
CA ARG A 87 12.04 -15.87 2.37
C ARG A 87 12.82 -14.63 1.92
N ILE A 88 12.42 -13.46 2.39
CA ILE A 88 13.08 -12.18 2.13
C ILE A 88 14.12 -11.81 3.21
N GLY A 89 14.48 -12.76 4.06
CA GLY A 89 15.46 -12.54 5.14
C GLY A 89 14.99 -11.62 6.27
N PHE A 90 13.69 -11.35 6.38
CA PHE A 90 13.12 -10.44 7.37
C PHE A 90 12.37 -11.21 8.46
N ALA A 91 13.11 -11.82 9.39
CA ALA A 91 12.54 -12.73 10.39
C ALA A 91 12.23 -12.08 11.75
N GLY A 92 12.45 -10.77 11.91
CA GLY A 92 12.37 -10.10 13.20
C GLY A 92 11.65 -8.76 13.19
N ALA A 93 11.96 -7.97 14.22
CA ALA A 93 11.53 -6.59 14.37
C ALA A 93 12.79 -5.73 14.63
N PRO A 94 13.27 -4.94 13.66
CA PRO A 94 14.43 -4.09 13.85
C PRO A 94 14.18 -3.05 14.94
N GLY A 95 15.09 -2.98 15.92
CA GLY A 95 15.10 -1.88 16.88
C GLY A 95 15.58 -0.57 16.25
N PRO A 96 15.54 0.54 17.01
CA PRO A 96 15.93 1.86 16.50
C PRO A 96 17.39 1.92 16.04
N ASP A 97 18.28 1.12 16.66
CA ASP A 97 19.71 1.08 16.34
C ASP A 97 20.10 -0.11 15.45
N SER A 98 19.12 -0.83 14.93
CA SER A 98 19.37 -1.95 14.01
C SER A 98 19.95 -1.48 12.70
N ASN A 99 20.94 -2.21 12.21
CA ASN A 99 21.55 -1.98 10.89
C ASN A 99 20.91 -2.81 9.78
N TYR A 100 19.74 -3.42 10.03
CA TYR A 100 18.99 -4.16 9.04
C TYR A 100 17.55 -3.62 8.91
N GLY A 101 16.97 -3.83 7.75
CA GLY A 101 15.59 -3.45 7.43
C GLY A 101 15.12 -4.20 6.19
N ILE A 102 14.06 -3.71 5.57
CA ILE A 102 13.58 -4.25 4.29
C ILE A 102 14.69 -4.10 3.24
N HIS A 103 14.98 -5.19 2.52
CA HIS A 103 16.01 -5.14 1.50
C HIS A 103 15.56 -4.25 0.32
N PRO A 104 16.43 -3.39 -0.24
CA PRO A 104 16.07 -2.47 -1.33
C PRO A 104 15.54 -3.15 -2.60
N ASP A 105 15.88 -4.41 -2.83
CA ASP A 105 15.39 -5.19 -3.98
C ASP A 105 14.00 -5.78 -3.76
N GLU A 106 13.45 -5.68 -2.54
CA GLU A 106 12.12 -6.16 -2.21
C GLU A 106 11.06 -5.13 -2.62
N MET A 107 10.32 -5.43 -3.67
CA MET A 107 9.28 -4.54 -4.19
C MET A 107 8.06 -4.54 -3.28
N THR A 108 7.70 -3.37 -2.78
CA THR A 108 6.51 -3.17 -1.98
C THR A 108 5.25 -2.98 -2.82
N ILE A 109 4.08 -3.21 -2.23
CA ILE A 109 2.79 -2.89 -2.87
C ILE A 109 2.70 -1.41 -3.29
N ALA A 110 3.33 -0.49 -2.55
CA ALA A 110 3.36 0.92 -2.87
C ALA A 110 4.14 1.19 -4.17
N GLU A 111 5.30 0.55 -4.34
CA GLU A 111 6.10 0.65 -5.57
C GLU A 111 5.37 0.06 -6.77
N VAL A 112 4.71 -1.08 -6.59
CA VAL A 112 3.87 -1.69 -7.64
C VAL A 112 2.73 -0.73 -8.05
N LEU A 113 2.06 -0.11 -7.09
CA LEU A 113 0.95 0.82 -7.35
C LEU A 113 1.45 2.11 -8.02
N LYS A 114 2.62 2.63 -7.63
CA LYS A 114 3.24 3.77 -8.33
C LYS A 114 3.49 3.49 -9.81
N GLN A 115 3.96 2.28 -10.15
CA GLN A 115 4.14 1.89 -11.57
C GLN A 115 2.81 1.86 -12.33
N LYS A 116 1.68 1.76 -11.62
CA LYS A 116 0.32 1.83 -12.18
C LYS A 116 -0.28 3.23 -12.16
N GLY A 117 0.47 4.26 -11.76
CA GLY A 117 0.03 5.65 -11.73
C GLY A 117 -0.68 6.08 -10.45
N TYR A 118 -0.67 5.27 -9.40
CA TYR A 118 -1.21 5.66 -8.09
C TYR A 118 -0.27 6.64 -7.36
N SER A 119 -0.86 7.58 -6.64
CA SER A 119 -0.18 8.28 -5.55
C SER A 119 -0.27 7.44 -4.29
N THR A 120 0.84 7.32 -3.57
CA THR A 120 0.94 6.47 -2.38
C THR A 120 1.25 7.30 -1.15
N ALA A 121 0.74 6.90 0.01
CA ALA A 121 1.06 7.50 1.29
C ALA A 121 0.99 6.45 2.40
N ILE A 122 1.76 6.65 3.46
CA ILE A 122 1.72 5.83 4.67
C ILE A 122 1.60 6.71 5.90
N PHE A 123 0.80 6.27 6.87
CA PHE A 123 0.61 6.95 8.15
C PHE A 123 0.70 5.92 9.28
N GLY A 124 1.47 6.22 10.31
CA GLY A 124 1.62 5.37 11.49
C GLY A 124 2.92 4.54 11.50
N LYS A 125 2.85 3.36 12.11
CA LYS A 125 4.01 2.51 12.38
C LYS A 125 4.54 1.84 11.11
N TRP A 126 5.85 2.02 10.83
CA TRP A 126 6.58 1.37 9.73
C TRP A 126 7.21 0.04 10.15
N HIS A 127 8.20 0.08 11.02
CA HIS A 127 8.89 -1.05 11.63
C HIS A 127 9.64 -1.99 10.64
N LEU A 128 10.12 -1.43 9.52
CA LEU A 128 10.92 -2.19 8.52
C LEU A 128 12.34 -1.65 8.38
N GLY A 129 12.86 -1.01 9.43
CA GLY A 129 14.19 -0.46 9.52
C GLY A 129 14.18 1.05 9.75
N SER A 130 15.25 1.53 10.40
CA SER A 130 15.45 2.93 10.80
C SER A 130 16.53 3.65 10.00
N GLN A 131 17.39 2.92 9.28
CA GLN A 131 18.41 3.52 8.42
C GLN A 131 17.74 4.18 7.20
N LYS A 132 18.41 5.18 6.61
CA LYS A 132 17.85 6.01 5.55
C LYS A 132 17.29 5.19 4.39
N GLU A 133 18.00 4.17 3.96
CA GLU A 133 17.63 3.27 2.86
C GLU A 133 16.39 2.43 3.14
N PHE A 134 16.05 2.21 4.39
CA PHE A 134 14.90 1.41 4.81
C PHE A 134 13.64 2.25 5.09
N LEU A 135 13.73 3.59 5.00
CA LEU A 135 12.58 4.45 5.32
C LEU A 135 11.46 4.34 4.28
N PRO A 136 10.21 4.64 4.65
CA PRO A 136 9.07 4.53 3.74
C PRO A 136 9.25 5.28 2.41
N LEU A 137 9.86 6.48 2.45
CA LEU A 137 10.11 7.28 1.25
C LEU A 137 11.05 6.63 0.24
N GLN A 138 11.86 5.66 0.66
CA GLN A 138 12.74 4.88 -0.21
C GLN A 138 12.05 3.61 -0.74
N ASN A 139 10.90 3.25 -0.16
CA ASN A 139 10.17 2.01 -0.38
C ASN A 139 8.74 2.29 -0.89
N GLY A 140 8.59 3.27 -1.75
CA GLY A 140 7.38 3.50 -2.52
C GLY A 140 6.34 4.45 -1.90
N PHE A 141 6.62 5.13 -0.81
CA PHE A 141 5.69 6.09 -0.18
C PHE A 141 6.14 7.53 -0.30
#